data_0133b8aae34557b742e1c6c4c40f210f
#
_entry.id   0133b8aae34557b742e1c6c4c40f210f
#
_cell.length_a   1.000
_cell.length_b   1.000
_cell.length_c   1.000
_cell.angle_alpha   90.00
_cell.angle_beta   90.00
_cell.angle_gamma   90.00
#
_symmetry.space_group_name_H-M   'P 1'
#
loop_
_entity.id
_entity.type
_entity.pdbx_description
1 polymer ?
#
loop_
_entity_poly.entity_id
_entity_poly.type
_entity_poly.pdbx_seq_one_letter_code
_entity_poly.pdbx_strand_id
1 'polypeptide(L)'
;EEGVAQTTQVMRLAPGEVNLERLCQADDIADRAIAGELDLREGFRRLRDLGRPDTRREKIGSIASYGLSAASIAALFLHSSWVDLVVAGVIGVIIGCITLLAASRPRLAVASDAISAVAATTVAIVVSAFVVPLAIKSVVLASLIILVPGMSLTNAVREISSQHLVSGMARMGGAMSTLLKLTFGTIAATQLCAAFGIRAREFALPPLPGWTDYPALLIAAVAFAILFRAARRDWPVVIVAVVVGFLATRWGGEISESLPSAPVGVFVGGLLLGAMANVYARFAHRPGAVIREPGILLLVPGSVGFRSVSFLLERDTSLSMDTGLLLVTLLVSLVGGLMFGDLLVSPRRSL
;
A
#
# COMPACT_ATOMS: atom_id res chain seq x y z
N GLU A 1 29.56 13.90 -36.44
CA GLU A 1 28.60 14.03 -35.33
C GLU A 1 29.21 14.98 -34.32
N GLU A 2 28.87 16.25 -34.41
CA GLU A 2 29.27 17.27 -33.45
C GLU A 2 28.58 16.97 -32.12
N GLY A 3 29.37 16.76 -31.08
CA GLY A 3 28.91 16.36 -29.78
C GLY A 3 27.96 17.38 -29.16
N VAL A 4 26.69 17.03 -29.07
CA VAL A 4 25.72 17.73 -28.23
C VAL A 4 26.26 17.63 -26.78
N ALA A 5 26.53 18.78 -26.18
CA ALA A 5 26.99 18.85 -24.81
C ALA A 5 26.01 18.09 -23.90
N GLN A 6 26.45 17.00 -23.27
CA GLN A 6 25.67 16.26 -22.30
C GLN A 6 25.52 17.11 -21.05
N THR A 7 24.28 17.49 -20.74
CA THR A 7 23.93 18.17 -19.49
C THR A 7 23.34 17.17 -18.51
N THR A 8 23.97 16.98 -17.37
CA THR A 8 23.44 16.19 -16.26
C THR A 8 22.69 17.11 -15.31
N GLN A 9 21.41 16.83 -15.09
CA GLN A 9 20.60 17.53 -14.08
C GLN A 9 20.28 16.58 -12.94
N VAL A 10 20.56 17.00 -11.73
CA VAL A 10 20.19 16.29 -10.51
C VAL A 10 18.94 16.95 -9.94
N MET A 11 17.82 16.23 -9.95
CA MET A 11 16.56 16.72 -9.37
C MET A 11 16.17 15.86 -8.17
N ARG A 12 15.78 16.52 -7.08
CA ARG A 12 15.18 15.82 -5.94
C ARG A 12 13.70 15.61 -6.22
N LEU A 13 13.31 14.34 -6.42
CA LEU A 13 11.91 13.95 -6.56
C LEU A 13 11.46 13.26 -5.27
N ALA A 14 10.38 13.78 -4.66
CA ALA A 14 9.73 13.06 -3.59
C ALA A 14 8.98 11.84 -4.20
N PRO A 15 8.99 10.67 -3.53
CA PRO A 15 8.15 9.56 -3.96
C PRO A 15 6.68 10.03 -4.02
N GLY A 16 6.09 10.00 -5.21
CA GLY A 16 4.69 10.37 -5.41
C GLY A 16 3.75 9.19 -5.22
N GLU A 17 2.45 9.47 -5.14
CA GLU A 17 1.41 8.45 -5.23
C GLU A 17 1.44 7.79 -6.61
N VAL A 18 1.26 6.46 -6.63
CA VAL A 18 1.20 5.71 -7.88
C VAL A 18 -0.10 6.02 -8.62
N ASN A 19 0.00 6.52 -9.85
CA ASN A 19 -1.14 6.76 -10.74
C ASN A 19 -0.97 5.90 -11.99
N LEU A 20 -1.68 4.78 -12.04
CA LEU A 20 -1.53 3.77 -13.10
C LEU A 20 -2.01 4.28 -14.46
N GLU A 21 -3.03 5.14 -14.49
CA GLU A 21 -3.50 5.72 -15.76
C GLU A 21 -2.43 6.63 -16.37
N ARG A 22 -1.86 7.53 -15.57
CA ARG A 22 -0.77 8.42 -16.02
C ARG A 22 0.48 7.64 -16.39
N LEU A 23 0.78 6.58 -15.65
CA LEU A 23 1.90 5.68 -15.96
C LEU A 23 1.73 5.03 -17.34
N CYS A 24 0.54 4.49 -17.62
CA CYS A 24 0.23 3.91 -18.93
C CYS A 24 0.29 4.95 -20.06
N GLN A 25 -0.17 6.17 -19.82
CA GLN A 25 -0.09 7.26 -20.80
C GLN A 25 1.36 7.70 -21.05
N ALA A 26 2.18 7.75 -20.00
CA ALA A 26 3.60 8.08 -20.13
C ALA A 26 4.38 7.01 -20.92
N ASP A 27 4.08 5.73 -20.68
CA ASP A 27 4.65 4.59 -21.39
C ASP A 27 4.28 4.62 -22.90
N ASP A 28 3.00 4.88 -23.23
CA ASP A 28 2.53 5.03 -24.62
C ASP A 28 3.24 6.21 -25.34
N ILE A 29 3.38 7.36 -24.67
CA ILE A 29 4.11 8.51 -25.23
C ILE A 29 5.58 8.13 -25.51
N ALA A 30 6.23 7.44 -24.57
CA ALA A 30 7.61 7.02 -24.72
C ALA A 30 7.79 6.01 -25.87
N ASP A 31 6.89 5.02 -25.98
CA ASP A 31 6.92 4.03 -27.07
C ASP A 31 6.78 4.69 -28.43
N ARG A 32 5.83 5.61 -28.60
CA ARG A 32 5.60 6.32 -29.86
C ARG A 32 6.73 7.30 -30.21
N ALA A 33 7.36 7.90 -29.20
CA ALA A 33 8.53 8.75 -29.42
C ALA A 33 9.74 7.91 -29.88
N ILE A 34 9.97 6.75 -29.28
CA ILE A 34 11.03 5.81 -29.67
C ILE A 34 10.80 5.24 -31.08
N ALA A 35 9.54 4.94 -31.43
CA ALA A 35 9.16 4.48 -32.75
C ALA A 35 9.27 5.57 -33.84
N GLY A 36 9.54 6.82 -33.46
CA GLY A 36 9.58 7.97 -34.39
C GLY A 36 8.20 8.46 -34.86
N GLU A 37 7.14 7.95 -34.26
CA GLU A 37 5.75 8.36 -34.57
C GLU A 37 5.36 9.70 -33.92
N LEU A 38 6.13 10.13 -32.93
CA LEU A 38 5.87 11.33 -32.16
C LEU A 38 7.12 12.21 -32.13
N ASP A 39 6.98 13.48 -32.55
CA ASP A 39 8.06 14.45 -32.43
C ASP A 39 8.41 14.73 -30.97
N LEU A 40 9.69 14.93 -30.66
CA LEU A 40 10.18 15.15 -29.30
C LEU A 40 9.49 16.33 -28.58
N ARG A 41 9.21 17.42 -29.32
CA ARG A 41 8.51 18.60 -28.75
C ARG A 41 7.07 18.27 -28.37
N GLU A 42 6.39 17.52 -29.22
CA GLU A 42 5.01 17.06 -28.96
C GLU A 42 4.99 16.03 -27.81
N GLY A 43 5.94 15.08 -27.79
CA GLY A 43 6.10 14.15 -26.69
C GLY A 43 6.29 14.84 -25.35
N PHE A 44 7.18 15.83 -25.30
CA PHE A 44 7.41 16.62 -24.09
C PHE A 44 6.17 17.43 -23.65
N ARG A 45 5.42 17.99 -24.60
CA ARG A 45 4.16 18.68 -24.30
C ARG A 45 3.15 17.73 -23.69
N ARG A 46 2.93 16.55 -24.26
CA ARG A 46 2.01 15.51 -23.75
C ARG A 46 2.42 15.02 -22.36
N LEU A 47 3.71 14.76 -22.11
CA LEU A 47 4.20 14.40 -20.79
C LEU A 47 3.93 15.49 -19.75
N ARG A 48 4.10 16.74 -20.12
CA ARG A 48 3.79 17.90 -19.25
C ARG A 48 2.29 17.99 -18.93
N ASP A 49 1.43 17.67 -19.88
CA ASP A 49 -0.02 17.68 -19.70
C ASP A 49 -0.52 16.57 -18.76
N LEU A 50 0.26 15.50 -18.55
CA LEU A 50 -0.02 14.49 -17.53
C LEU A 50 0.05 15.04 -16.10
N GLY A 51 0.80 16.13 -15.88
CA GLY A 51 0.93 16.81 -14.60
C GLY A 51 -0.28 17.64 -14.16
N ARG A 52 -1.42 17.56 -14.87
CA ARG A 52 -2.65 18.32 -14.54
C ARG A 52 -3.16 18.00 -13.13
N PRO A 53 -3.76 18.98 -12.43
CA PRO A 53 -4.36 18.75 -11.11
C PRO A 53 -5.57 17.81 -11.22
N ASP A 54 -5.81 17.09 -10.13
CA ASP A 54 -6.92 16.13 -10.04
C ASP A 54 -8.28 16.82 -10.10
N THR A 55 -9.21 16.21 -10.80
CA THR A 55 -10.60 16.66 -10.87
C THR A 55 -11.32 16.41 -9.53
N ARG A 56 -12.45 17.10 -9.32
CA ARG A 56 -13.29 16.88 -8.12
C ARG A 56 -13.73 15.44 -7.96
N ARG A 57 -14.04 14.74 -9.07
CA ARG A 57 -14.45 13.33 -9.05
C ARG A 57 -13.31 12.40 -8.62
N GLU A 58 -12.09 12.65 -9.12
CA GLU A 58 -10.90 11.89 -8.73
C GLU A 58 -10.59 12.08 -7.24
N LYS A 59 -10.72 13.30 -6.71
CA LYS A 59 -10.54 13.57 -5.27
C LYS A 59 -11.55 12.85 -4.40
N ILE A 60 -12.84 12.88 -4.77
CA ILE A 60 -13.90 12.17 -4.03
C ILE A 60 -13.66 10.66 -4.12
N GLY A 61 -13.30 10.12 -5.29
CA GLY A 61 -12.96 8.72 -5.47
C GLY A 61 -11.78 8.29 -4.59
N SER A 62 -10.73 9.11 -4.54
CA SER A 62 -9.58 8.85 -3.67
C SER A 62 -10.00 8.79 -2.18
N ILE A 63 -10.78 9.76 -1.68
CA ILE A 63 -11.27 9.73 -0.29
C ILE A 63 -12.09 8.46 -0.03
N ALA A 64 -13.00 8.12 -0.94
CA ALA A 64 -13.84 6.93 -0.79
C ALA A 64 -13.02 5.64 -0.78
N SER A 65 -11.95 5.57 -1.60
CA SER A 65 -11.07 4.39 -1.63
C SER A 65 -10.34 4.15 -0.31
N TYR A 66 -9.97 5.20 0.43
CA TYR A 66 -9.40 5.05 1.77
C TYR A 66 -10.39 4.37 2.74
N GLY A 67 -11.64 4.84 2.75
CA GLY A 67 -12.68 4.23 3.59
C GLY A 67 -12.99 2.79 3.23
N LEU A 68 -13.18 2.52 1.94
CA LEU A 68 -13.46 1.17 1.44
C LEU A 68 -12.31 0.19 1.70
N SER A 69 -11.06 0.62 1.50
CA SER A 69 -9.89 -0.20 1.79
C SER A 69 -9.77 -0.50 3.29
N ALA A 70 -9.95 0.50 4.16
CA ALA A 70 -9.91 0.29 5.60
C ALA A 70 -10.98 -0.70 6.08
N ALA A 71 -12.22 -0.55 5.61
CA ALA A 71 -13.32 -1.47 5.94
C ALA A 71 -13.02 -2.89 5.43
N SER A 72 -12.57 -3.03 4.18
CA SER A 72 -12.26 -4.34 3.60
C SER A 72 -11.11 -5.06 4.32
N ILE A 73 -10.06 -4.33 4.70
CA ILE A 73 -8.93 -4.89 5.44
C ILE A 73 -9.34 -5.31 6.86
N ALA A 74 -10.23 -4.54 7.52
CA ALA A 74 -10.80 -4.93 8.81
C ALA A 74 -11.54 -6.27 8.72
N ALA A 75 -12.27 -6.50 7.64
CA ALA A 75 -12.97 -7.76 7.39
C ALA A 75 -12.01 -8.92 7.07
N LEU A 76 -11.08 -8.72 6.10
CA LEU A 76 -10.26 -9.80 5.54
C LEU A 76 -9.17 -10.34 6.47
N PHE A 77 -8.51 -9.44 7.22
CA PHE A 77 -7.29 -9.81 7.95
C PHE A 77 -7.43 -9.75 9.47
N LEU A 78 -8.40 -9.00 9.98
CA LEU A 78 -8.51 -8.75 11.41
C LEU A 78 -9.72 -9.44 12.04
N HIS A 79 -10.50 -10.16 11.23
CA HIS A 79 -11.73 -10.83 11.66
C HIS A 79 -12.58 -9.95 12.60
N SER A 80 -12.67 -8.67 12.24
CA SER A 80 -13.31 -7.63 13.02
C SER A 80 -14.84 -7.82 13.03
N SER A 81 -15.53 -7.14 13.96
CA SER A 81 -16.99 -7.10 13.96
C SER A 81 -17.55 -6.15 12.90
N TRP A 82 -18.86 -6.21 12.63
CA TRP A 82 -19.55 -5.25 11.75
C TRP A 82 -19.33 -3.79 12.17
N VAL A 83 -19.29 -3.55 13.47
CA VAL A 83 -19.10 -2.20 14.02
C VAL A 83 -17.66 -1.73 13.78
N ASP A 84 -16.67 -2.59 14.04
CA ASP A 84 -15.27 -2.28 13.78
C ASP A 84 -15.02 -1.94 12.31
N LEU A 85 -15.67 -2.69 11.39
CA LEU A 85 -15.60 -2.46 9.95
C LEU A 85 -16.12 -1.07 9.56
N VAL A 86 -17.31 -0.70 10.08
CA VAL A 86 -17.92 0.61 9.78
C VAL A 86 -17.04 1.74 10.34
N VAL A 87 -16.58 1.60 11.59
CA VAL A 87 -15.73 2.62 12.22
C VAL A 87 -14.39 2.75 11.52
N ALA A 88 -13.75 1.63 11.15
CA ALA A 88 -12.53 1.66 10.35
C ALA A 88 -12.73 2.36 9.00
N GLY A 89 -13.86 2.10 8.34
CA GLY A 89 -14.22 2.76 7.09
C GLY A 89 -14.39 4.27 7.24
N VAL A 90 -15.10 4.73 8.29
CA VAL A 90 -15.29 6.15 8.58
C VAL A 90 -13.94 6.83 8.88
N ILE A 91 -13.10 6.21 9.70
CA ILE A 91 -11.76 6.72 9.99
C ILE A 91 -10.93 6.76 8.70
N GLY A 92 -11.01 5.75 7.84
CA GLY A 92 -10.36 5.74 6.53
C GLY A 92 -10.76 6.95 5.67
N VAL A 93 -12.04 7.32 5.64
CA VAL A 93 -12.51 8.54 4.96
C VAL A 93 -11.89 9.80 5.57
N ILE A 94 -11.81 9.90 6.89
CA ILE A 94 -11.15 11.03 7.58
C ILE A 94 -9.68 11.11 7.17
N ILE A 95 -8.96 9.99 7.14
CA ILE A 95 -7.57 9.93 6.70
C ILE A 95 -7.44 10.38 5.23
N GLY A 96 -8.33 9.92 4.35
CA GLY A 96 -8.38 10.36 2.96
C GLY A 96 -8.55 11.88 2.82
N CYS A 97 -9.39 12.49 3.65
CA CYS A 97 -9.54 13.95 3.71
C CYS A 97 -8.24 14.64 4.18
N ILE A 98 -7.58 14.11 5.23
CA ILE A 98 -6.31 14.67 5.73
C ILE A 98 -5.23 14.58 4.65
N THR A 99 -5.10 13.45 3.97
CA THR A 99 -4.13 13.24 2.89
C THR A 99 -4.36 14.20 1.73
N LEU A 100 -5.62 14.38 1.33
CA LEU A 100 -5.97 15.34 0.26
C LEU A 100 -5.66 16.80 0.65
N LEU A 101 -5.91 17.18 1.91
CA LEU A 101 -5.55 18.49 2.43
C LEU A 101 -4.03 18.68 2.49
N ALA A 102 -3.30 17.64 2.89
CA ALA A 102 -1.85 17.65 2.97
C ALA A 102 -1.20 17.81 1.59
N ALA A 103 -1.77 17.22 0.53
CA ALA A 103 -1.27 17.35 -0.84
C ALA A 103 -1.21 18.80 -1.32
N SER A 104 -2.08 19.69 -0.81
CA SER A 104 -2.11 21.11 -1.17
C SER A 104 -1.24 22.01 -0.27
N ARG A 105 -0.66 21.47 0.82
CA ARG A 105 0.05 22.23 1.85
C ARG A 105 1.38 21.57 2.25
N PRO A 106 2.54 22.00 1.72
CA PRO A 106 3.83 21.33 1.97
C PRO A 106 4.20 21.15 3.44
N ARG A 107 3.84 22.11 4.31
CA ARG A 107 4.09 21.99 5.76
C ARG A 107 3.25 20.89 6.41
N LEU A 108 2.01 20.72 5.95
CA LEU A 108 1.12 19.69 6.45
C LEU A 108 1.53 18.30 5.94
N ALA A 109 2.03 18.22 4.70
CA ALA A 109 2.48 16.97 4.10
C ALA A 109 3.56 16.25 4.91
N VAL A 110 4.49 16.98 5.54
CA VAL A 110 5.55 16.40 6.39
C VAL A 110 4.99 15.72 7.64
N ALA A 111 3.89 16.24 8.20
CA ALA A 111 3.29 15.76 9.44
C ALA A 111 2.02 14.90 9.20
N SER A 112 1.58 14.74 7.95
CA SER A 112 0.30 14.10 7.62
C SER A 112 0.16 12.69 8.18
N ASP A 113 1.22 11.90 8.16
CA ASP A 113 1.23 10.52 8.68
C ASP A 113 0.93 10.51 10.19
N ALA A 114 1.63 11.35 10.95
CA ALA A 114 1.44 11.47 12.39
C ALA A 114 0.04 12.02 12.74
N ILE A 115 -0.41 13.05 12.02
CA ILE A 115 -1.74 13.65 12.21
C ILE A 115 -2.84 12.62 11.91
N SER A 116 -2.69 11.84 10.84
CA SER A 116 -3.63 10.78 10.49
C SER A 116 -3.69 9.70 11.57
N ALA A 117 -2.55 9.31 12.13
CA ALA A 117 -2.49 8.34 13.22
C ALA A 117 -3.12 8.88 14.51
N VAL A 118 -2.86 10.17 14.86
CA VAL A 118 -3.53 10.83 15.98
C VAL A 118 -5.04 10.85 15.77
N ALA A 119 -5.51 11.28 14.60
CA ALA A 119 -6.93 11.35 14.29
C ALA A 119 -7.59 9.97 14.36
N ALA A 120 -6.98 8.95 13.73
CA ALA A 120 -7.49 7.59 13.72
C ALA A 120 -7.65 7.03 15.14
N THR A 121 -6.60 7.15 15.95
CA THR A 121 -6.57 6.60 17.30
C THR A 121 -7.53 7.36 18.23
N THR A 122 -7.56 8.69 18.15
CA THR A 122 -8.48 9.51 18.95
C THR A 122 -9.93 9.18 18.62
N VAL A 123 -10.31 9.11 17.35
CA VAL A 123 -11.68 8.75 16.94
C VAL A 123 -12.03 7.34 17.40
N ALA A 124 -11.14 6.36 17.25
CA ALA A 124 -11.38 4.99 17.71
C ALA A 124 -11.60 4.94 19.23
N ILE A 125 -10.77 5.62 20.02
CA ILE A 125 -10.90 5.69 21.49
C ILE A 125 -12.20 6.38 21.92
N VAL A 126 -12.53 7.53 21.30
CA VAL A 126 -13.75 8.29 21.63
C VAL A 126 -15.00 7.47 21.29
N VAL A 127 -15.05 6.85 20.11
CA VAL A 127 -16.18 5.98 19.73
C VAL A 127 -16.29 4.80 20.69
N SER A 128 -15.16 4.18 21.05
CA SER A 128 -15.15 3.06 22.01
C SER A 128 -15.61 3.47 23.41
N ALA A 129 -15.23 4.66 23.86
CA ALA A 129 -15.58 5.15 25.20
C ALA A 129 -17.07 5.53 25.35
N PHE A 130 -17.66 6.15 24.31
CA PHE A 130 -18.96 6.81 24.42
C PHE A 130 -20.08 6.18 23.60
N VAL A 131 -19.75 5.42 22.52
CA VAL A 131 -20.75 4.91 21.58
C VAL A 131 -20.88 3.39 21.67
N VAL A 132 -19.81 2.66 21.37
CA VAL A 132 -19.83 1.19 21.27
C VAL A 132 -18.42 0.63 21.51
N PRO A 133 -18.26 -0.47 22.26
CA PRO A 133 -16.96 -1.08 22.48
C PRO A 133 -16.35 -1.54 21.15
N LEU A 134 -15.04 -1.37 20.96
CA LEU A 134 -14.31 -1.66 19.74
C LEU A 134 -13.04 -2.46 20.01
N ALA A 135 -12.62 -3.24 19.02
CA ALA A 135 -11.27 -3.82 18.94
C ALA A 135 -10.28 -2.75 18.46
N ILE A 136 -9.89 -1.80 19.34
CA ILE A 136 -9.18 -0.56 18.98
C ILE A 136 -7.94 -0.82 18.16
N LYS A 137 -7.06 -1.78 18.56
CA LYS A 137 -5.83 -2.10 17.83
C LYS A 137 -6.12 -2.51 16.39
N SER A 138 -7.16 -3.32 16.17
CA SER A 138 -7.61 -3.75 14.84
C SER A 138 -8.17 -2.60 14.03
N VAL A 139 -9.05 -1.79 14.61
CA VAL A 139 -9.68 -0.63 13.93
C VAL A 139 -8.63 0.39 13.51
N VAL A 140 -7.70 0.75 14.39
CA VAL A 140 -6.62 1.71 14.08
C VAL A 140 -5.71 1.14 13.00
N LEU A 141 -5.29 -0.12 13.12
CA LEU A 141 -4.44 -0.78 12.12
C LEU A 141 -5.09 -0.82 10.73
N ALA A 142 -6.36 -1.26 10.66
CA ALA A 142 -7.10 -1.29 9.39
C ALA A 142 -7.26 0.11 8.78
N SER A 143 -7.53 1.12 9.60
CA SER A 143 -7.69 2.49 9.14
C SER A 143 -6.41 3.10 8.58
N LEU A 144 -5.26 2.77 9.18
CA LEU A 144 -3.95 3.28 8.78
C LEU A 144 -3.29 2.49 7.65
N ILE A 145 -3.87 1.35 7.22
CA ILE A 145 -3.21 0.38 6.35
C ILE A 145 -2.66 0.98 5.05
N ILE A 146 -3.35 1.95 4.46
CA ILE A 146 -2.91 2.61 3.22
C ILE A 146 -1.68 3.49 3.46
N LEU A 147 -1.58 4.10 4.65
CA LEU A 147 -0.44 4.94 5.02
C LEU A 147 0.78 4.13 5.45
N VAL A 148 0.57 2.87 5.86
CA VAL A 148 1.67 1.99 6.25
C VAL A 148 2.55 1.71 5.03
N PRO A 149 3.87 1.98 5.09
CA PRO A 149 4.75 2.02 3.93
C PRO A 149 5.18 0.64 3.43
N GLY A 150 4.24 -0.30 3.34
CA GLY A 150 4.53 -1.67 2.97
C GLY A 150 5.09 -1.82 1.57
N MET A 151 4.51 -1.12 0.58
CA MET A 151 5.02 -1.11 -0.80
C MET A 151 6.42 -0.47 -0.87
N SER A 152 6.67 0.60 -0.09
CA SER A 152 7.99 1.21 -0.01
C SER A 152 9.03 0.26 0.56
N LEU A 153 8.67 -0.54 1.58
CA LEU A 153 9.53 -1.60 2.14
C LEU A 153 9.83 -2.68 1.10
N THR A 154 8.82 -3.18 0.39
CA THR A 154 8.97 -4.20 -0.65
C THR A 154 9.86 -3.70 -1.79
N ASN A 155 9.62 -2.48 -2.28
CA ASN A 155 10.43 -1.89 -3.33
C ASN A 155 11.86 -1.61 -2.87
N ALA A 156 12.06 -1.20 -1.59
CA ALA A 156 13.39 -1.03 -1.01
C ALA A 156 14.18 -2.34 -1.00
N VAL A 157 13.57 -3.44 -0.53
CA VAL A 157 14.22 -4.76 -0.52
C VAL A 157 14.51 -5.24 -1.95
N ARG A 158 13.59 -5.02 -2.90
CA ARG A 158 13.79 -5.37 -4.30
C ARG A 158 14.95 -4.59 -4.93
N GLU A 159 15.03 -3.28 -4.70
CA GLU A 159 16.13 -2.42 -5.17
C GLU A 159 17.47 -2.85 -4.58
N ILE A 160 17.52 -3.15 -3.27
CA ILE A 160 18.72 -3.68 -2.59
C ILE A 160 19.14 -5.02 -3.20
N SER A 161 18.19 -5.93 -3.40
CA SER A 161 18.44 -7.25 -4.00
C SER A 161 18.97 -7.16 -5.44
N SER A 162 18.56 -6.10 -6.16
CA SER A 162 19.03 -5.79 -7.52
C SER A 162 20.28 -4.92 -7.55
N GLN A 163 21.01 -4.78 -6.45
CA GLN A 163 22.25 -3.99 -6.30
C GLN A 163 22.08 -2.47 -6.45
N HIS A 164 20.85 -1.95 -6.46
CA HIS A 164 20.57 -0.51 -6.43
C HIS A 164 20.57 0.00 -4.98
N LEU A 165 21.74 -0.08 -4.33
CA LEU A 165 21.87 0.11 -2.88
C LEU A 165 21.48 1.52 -2.42
N VAL A 166 21.83 2.57 -3.18
CA VAL A 166 21.56 3.97 -2.78
C VAL A 166 20.05 4.26 -2.76
N SER A 167 19.34 3.91 -3.82
CA SER A 167 17.89 4.12 -3.90
C SER A 167 17.14 3.23 -2.92
N GLY A 168 17.53 1.96 -2.79
CA GLY A 168 16.92 1.01 -1.86
C GLY A 168 17.06 1.45 -0.41
N MET A 169 18.25 1.88 0.01
CA MET A 169 18.48 2.38 1.37
C MET A 169 17.73 3.69 1.64
N ALA A 170 17.71 4.62 0.69
CA ALA A 170 16.95 5.85 0.82
C ALA A 170 15.44 5.57 1.00
N ARG A 171 14.89 4.63 0.23
CA ARG A 171 13.49 4.18 0.33
C ARG A 171 13.21 3.47 1.65
N MET A 172 14.13 2.63 2.13
CA MET A 172 14.04 1.96 3.42
C MET A 172 14.00 2.98 4.57
N GLY A 173 14.89 3.97 4.55
CA GLY A 173 14.91 5.07 5.53
C GLY A 173 13.61 5.89 5.53
N GLY A 174 13.06 6.17 4.35
CA GLY A 174 11.75 6.82 4.19
C GLY A 174 10.61 6.00 4.81
N ALA A 175 10.56 4.70 4.51
CA ALA A 175 9.56 3.79 5.07
C ALA A 175 9.66 3.69 6.60
N MET A 176 10.87 3.60 7.15
CA MET A 176 11.07 3.57 8.60
C MET A 176 10.62 4.89 9.24
N SER A 177 10.91 6.03 8.62
CA SER A 177 10.42 7.34 9.10
C SER A 177 8.89 7.39 9.15
N THR A 178 8.19 6.87 8.14
CA THR A 178 6.73 6.81 8.14
C THR A 178 6.19 5.90 9.25
N LEU A 179 6.78 4.71 9.43
CA LEU A 179 6.38 3.81 10.55
C LEU A 179 6.54 4.49 11.91
N LEU A 180 7.65 5.18 12.14
CA LEU A 180 7.89 5.92 13.38
C LEU A 180 6.86 7.02 13.60
N LYS A 181 6.51 7.80 12.56
CA LYS A 181 5.49 8.86 12.64
C LYS A 181 4.10 8.29 12.96
N LEU A 182 3.71 7.19 12.30
CA LEU A 182 2.42 6.53 12.54
C LEU A 182 2.34 6.01 13.97
N THR A 183 3.38 5.30 14.43
CA THR A 183 3.42 4.74 15.79
C THR A 183 3.45 5.85 16.84
N PHE A 184 4.27 6.89 16.64
CA PHE A 184 4.30 8.04 17.54
C PHE A 184 2.91 8.71 17.64
N GLY A 185 2.22 8.92 16.50
CA GLY A 185 0.87 9.50 16.48
C GLY A 185 -0.14 8.66 17.25
N THR A 186 -0.08 7.34 17.10
CA THR A 186 -0.95 6.40 17.84
C THR A 186 -0.71 6.46 19.35
N ILE A 187 0.54 6.41 19.79
CA ILE A 187 0.91 6.48 21.20
C ILE A 187 0.53 7.85 21.79
N ALA A 188 0.85 8.95 21.09
CA ALA A 188 0.53 10.29 21.53
C ALA A 188 -0.97 10.48 21.72
N ALA A 189 -1.80 9.98 20.79
CA ALA A 189 -3.25 10.04 20.91
C ALA A 189 -3.77 9.22 22.10
N THR A 190 -3.23 8.03 22.32
CA THR A 190 -3.59 7.16 23.45
C THR A 190 -3.29 7.85 24.79
N GLN A 191 -2.09 8.43 24.92
CA GLN A 191 -1.68 9.15 26.14
C GLN A 191 -2.52 10.42 26.35
N LEU A 192 -2.82 11.16 25.28
CA LEU A 192 -3.64 12.36 25.36
C LEU A 192 -5.07 12.02 25.81
N CYS A 193 -5.70 10.99 25.22
CA CYS A 193 -7.02 10.55 25.66
C CYS A 193 -7.02 10.11 27.14
N ALA A 194 -5.98 9.37 27.56
CA ALA A 194 -5.84 8.94 28.94
C ALA A 194 -5.68 10.14 29.91
N ALA A 195 -4.94 11.17 29.53
CA ALA A 195 -4.77 12.41 30.31
C ALA A 195 -6.10 13.16 30.50
N PHE A 196 -7.01 13.10 29.52
CA PHE A 196 -8.36 13.64 29.64
C PHE A 196 -9.37 12.67 30.32
N GLY A 197 -8.89 11.55 30.85
CA GLY A 197 -9.74 10.55 31.51
C GLY A 197 -10.61 9.73 30.57
N ILE A 198 -10.40 9.83 29.26
CA ILE A 198 -11.12 9.07 28.24
C ILE A 198 -10.46 7.69 28.13
N ARG A 199 -11.16 6.66 28.63
CA ARG A 199 -10.70 5.28 28.61
C ARG A 199 -11.53 4.47 27.62
N ALA A 200 -10.87 3.78 26.74
CA ALA A 200 -11.50 2.87 25.79
C ALA A 200 -12.19 1.70 26.53
N ARG A 201 -13.30 1.25 25.98
CA ARG A 201 -13.97 0.01 26.35
C ARG A 201 -13.57 -1.05 25.33
N GLU A 202 -12.52 -1.81 25.62
CA GLU A 202 -12.12 -2.92 24.75
C GLU A 202 -13.00 -4.12 25.06
N PHE A 203 -13.83 -4.51 24.13
CA PHE A 203 -14.58 -5.76 24.16
C PHE A 203 -14.48 -6.44 22.80
N ALA A 204 -14.15 -7.72 22.81
CA ALA A 204 -14.14 -8.51 21.59
C ALA A 204 -15.59 -8.82 21.18
N LEU A 205 -16.10 -8.09 20.21
CA LEU A 205 -17.38 -8.40 19.57
C LEU A 205 -17.24 -9.66 18.70
N PRO A 206 -18.35 -10.39 18.43
CA PRO A 206 -18.30 -11.57 17.58
C PRO A 206 -17.67 -11.24 16.22
N PRO A 207 -16.74 -12.07 15.72
CA PRO A 207 -16.12 -11.87 14.42
C PRO A 207 -17.16 -12.02 13.30
N LEU A 208 -16.85 -11.42 12.15
CA LEU A 208 -17.65 -11.56 10.94
C LEU A 208 -17.73 -13.04 10.50
N PRO A 209 -18.87 -13.48 9.94
CA PRO A 209 -18.98 -14.81 9.32
C PRO A 209 -17.99 -14.96 8.17
N GLY A 210 -17.41 -16.16 7.98
CA GLY A 210 -16.36 -16.40 6.96
C GLY A 210 -16.80 -16.13 5.49
N TRP A 211 -18.10 -16.13 5.19
CA TRP A 211 -18.58 -15.77 3.86
C TRP A 211 -18.35 -14.29 3.50
N THR A 212 -18.15 -13.43 4.48
CA THR A 212 -17.87 -11.99 4.29
C THR A 212 -16.53 -11.71 3.65
N ASP A 213 -15.60 -12.67 3.67
CA ASP A 213 -14.29 -12.56 3.01
C ASP A 213 -14.43 -12.31 1.51
N TYR A 214 -15.38 -12.97 0.85
CA TYR A 214 -15.55 -12.84 -0.61
C TYR A 214 -16.02 -11.45 -1.05
N PRO A 215 -17.10 -10.88 -0.49
CA PRO A 215 -17.49 -9.52 -0.82
C PRO A 215 -16.45 -8.49 -0.35
N ALA A 216 -15.80 -8.68 0.79
CA ALA A 216 -14.74 -7.80 1.26
C ALA A 216 -13.56 -7.78 0.30
N LEU A 217 -13.15 -8.94 -0.25
CA LEU A 217 -12.09 -9.03 -1.24
C LEU A 217 -12.44 -8.28 -2.53
N LEU A 218 -13.69 -8.42 -3.00
CA LEU A 218 -14.14 -7.70 -4.19
C LEU A 218 -14.17 -6.17 -3.96
N ILE A 219 -14.66 -5.74 -2.81
CA ILE A 219 -14.66 -4.31 -2.43
C ILE A 219 -13.23 -3.78 -2.31
N ALA A 220 -12.31 -4.55 -1.69
CA ALA A 220 -10.90 -4.20 -1.63
C ALA A 220 -10.29 -4.03 -3.03
N ALA A 221 -10.56 -4.96 -3.95
CA ALA A 221 -10.04 -4.92 -5.32
C ALA A 221 -10.54 -3.68 -6.08
N VAL A 222 -11.83 -3.33 -5.95
CA VAL A 222 -12.39 -2.10 -6.53
C VAL A 222 -11.80 -0.86 -5.85
N ALA A 223 -11.66 -0.85 -4.53
CA ALA A 223 -11.06 0.25 -3.79
C ALA A 223 -9.61 0.49 -4.23
N PHE A 224 -8.83 -0.57 -4.48
CA PHE A 224 -7.45 -0.45 -4.97
C PHE A 224 -7.39 0.02 -6.42
N ALA A 225 -8.33 -0.40 -7.29
CA ALA A 225 -8.41 0.14 -8.64
C ALA A 225 -8.62 1.68 -8.63
N ILE A 226 -9.44 2.17 -7.69
CA ILE A 226 -9.66 3.62 -7.49
C ILE A 226 -8.43 4.28 -6.84
N LEU A 227 -7.86 3.68 -5.80
CA LEU A 227 -6.72 4.19 -5.04
C LEU A 227 -5.50 4.40 -5.96
N PHE A 228 -5.19 3.41 -6.79
CA PHE A 228 -4.09 3.47 -7.76
C PHE A 228 -4.48 4.19 -9.05
N ARG A 229 -5.68 4.76 -9.12
CA ARG A 229 -6.18 5.51 -10.29
C ARG A 229 -6.02 4.73 -11.59
N ALA A 230 -6.39 3.44 -11.56
CA ALA A 230 -6.40 2.60 -12.75
C ALA A 230 -7.46 3.11 -13.74
N ALA A 231 -7.14 3.13 -15.04
CA ALA A 231 -8.13 3.44 -16.06
C ALA A 231 -9.27 2.41 -16.02
N ARG A 232 -10.51 2.80 -16.28
CA ARG A 232 -11.68 1.91 -16.17
C ARG A 232 -11.54 0.62 -16.97
N ARG A 233 -10.86 0.67 -18.10
CA ARG A 233 -10.56 -0.49 -18.95
C ARG A 233 -9.64 -1.51 -18.27
N ASP A 234 -8.82 -1.08 -17.30
CA ASP A 234 -7.84 -1.92 -16.60
C ASP A 234 -8.43 -2.50 -15.29
N TRP A 235 -9.60 -2.04 -14.84
CA TRP A 235 -10.25 -2.52 -13.63
C TRP A 235 -10.39 -4.05 -13.56
N PRO A 236 -10.87 -4.75 -14.62
CA PRO A 236 -11.00 -6.21 -14.57
C PRO A 236 -9.65 -6.89 -14.28
N VAL A 237 -8.57 -6.37 -14.86
CA VAL A 237 -7.22 -6.93 -14.69
C VAL A 237 -6.72 -6.67 -13.26
N VAL A 238 -6.95 -5.48 -12.73
CA VAL A 238 -6.62 -5.14 -11.33
C VAL A 238 -7.40 -6.02 -10.36
N ILE A 239 -8.70 -6.22 -10.58
CA ILE A 239 -9.54 -7.08 -9.74
C ILE A 239 -9.01 -8.51 -9.73
N VAL A 240 -8.71 -9.06 -10.92
CA VAL A 240 -8.14 -10.42 -11.04
C VAL A 240 -6.79 -10.49 -10.31
N ALA A 241 -5.92 -9.50 -10.45
CA ALA A 241 -4.61 -9.48 -9.78
C ALA A 241 -4.75 -9.51 -8.25
N VAL A 242 -5.64 -8.69 -7.68
CA VAL A 242 -5.89 -8.64 -6.24
C VAL A 242 -6.46 -9.97 -5.73
N VAL A 243 -7.44 -10.54 -6.46
CA VAL A 243 -8.06 -11.81 -6.08
C VAL A 243 -7.06 -12.97 -6.17
N VAL A 244 -6.29 -13.05 -7.25
CA VAL A 244 -5.26 -14.10 -7.42
C VAL A 244 -4.18 -13.98 -6.34
N GLY A 245 -3.69 -12.76 -6.07
CA GLY A 245 -2.70 -12.53 -5.03
C GLY A 245 -3.20 -13.00 -3.66
N PHE A 246 -4.42 -12.63 -3.28
CA PHE A 246 -5.02 -13.04 -2.00
C PHE A 246 -5.21 -14.57 -1.91
N LEU A 247 -5.82 -15.19 -2.93
CA LEU A 247 -6.08 -16.63 -2.92
C LEU A 247 -4.78 -17.46 -2.94
N ALA A 248 -3.79 -17.03 -3.71
CA ALA A 248 -2.48 -17.68 -3.74
C ALA A 248 -1.78 -17.63 -2.38
N THR A 249 -1.89 -16.51 -1.67
CA THR A 249 -1.34 -16.38 -0.32
C THR A 249 -2.05 -17.30 0.66
N ARG A 250 -3.38 -17.38 0.58
CA ARG A 250 -4.19 -18.23 1.44
C ARG A 250 -3.89 -19.71 1.21
N TRP A 251 -3.92 -20.19 -0.04
CA TRP A 251 -3.61 -21.58 -0.37
C TRP A 251 -2.17 -21.97 -0.06
N GLY A 252 -1.21 -21.11 -0.37
CA GLY A 252 0.17 -21.34 -0.03
C GLY A 252 0.41 -21.37 1.49
N GLY A 253 -0.40 -20.62 2.26
CA GLY A 253 -0.42 -20.67 3.72
C GLY A 253 -0.89 -22.03 4.26
N GLU A 254 -1.92 -22.61 3.67
CA GLU A 254 -2.42 -23.94 4.04
C GLU A 254 -1.37 -25.05 3.81
N ILE A 255 -0.57 -24.93 2.74
CA ILE A 255 0.56 -25.85 2.47
C ILE A 255 1.68 -25.68 3.51
N SER A 256 1.82 -24.49 4.06
CA SER A 256 2.89 -24.13 5.00
C SER A 256 2.61 -24.50 6.47
N GLU A 257 1.42 -24.99 6.83
CA GLU A 257 1.11 -25.42 8.20
C GLU A 257 2.04 -26.52 8.71
N SER A 258 2.65 -27.30 7.80
CA SER A 258 3.66 -28.31 8.10
C SER A 258 5.08 -27.73 8.30
N LEU A 259 5.32 -26.47 7.99
CA LEU A 259 6.63 -25.81 8.06
C LEU A 259 6.51 -24.49 8.88
N PRO A 260 6.86 -24.50 10.18
CA PRO A 260 6.49 -23.43 11.12
C PRO A 260 7.08 -22.04 10.86
N SER A 261 7.84 -21.80 9.82
CA SER A 261 8.50 -20.51 9.60
C SER A 261 8.54 -19.96 8.17
N ALA A 262 7.98 -20.68 7.19
CA ALA A 262 8.10 -20.22 5.80
C ALA A 262 6.81 -19.55 5.30
N PRO A 263 6.81 -18.25 4.95
CA PRO A 263 5.68 -17.58 4.32
C PRO A 263 5.56 -17.99 2.84
N VAL A 264 5.39 -19.28 2.60
CA VAL A 264 5.27 -19.91 1.27
C VAL A 264 4.12 -19.26 0.50
N GLY A 265 3.02 -18.94 1.18
CA GLY A 265 1.88 -18.28 0.55
C GLY A 265 2.24 -16.92 -0.06
N VAL A 266 3.03 -16.12 0.66
CA VAL A 266 3.47 -14.81 0.18
C VAL A 266 4.44 -14.96 -1.00
N PHE A 267 5.32 -15.97 -0.97
CA PHE A 267 6.20 -16.30 -2.09
C PHE A 267 5.41 -16.69 -3.33
N VAL A 268 4.45 -17.63 -3.21
CA VAL A 268 3.60 -18.08 -4.32
C VAL A 268 2.77 -16.93 -4.88
N GLY A 269 2.17 -16.10 -4.01
CA GLY A 269 1.44 -14.90 -4.43
C GLY A 269 2.33 -13.93 -5.20
N GLY A 270 3.54 -13.65 -4.71
CA GLY A 270 4.52 -12.81 -5.40
C GLY A 270 4.95 -13.38 -6.76
N LEU A 271 5.22 -14.69 -6.83
CA LEU A 271 5.58 -15.39 -8.06
C LEU A 271 4.48 -15.29 -9.13
N LEU A 272 3.23 -15.57 -8.75
CA LEU A 272 2.11 -15.48 -9.68
C LEU A 272 1.87 -14.04 -10.15
N LEU A 273 1.92 -13.07 -9.25
CA LEU A 273 1.75 -11.65 -9.61
C LEU A 273 2.89 -11.13 -10.49
N GLY A 274 4.14 -11.53 -10.24
CA GLY A 274 5.28 -11.21 -11.09
C GLY A 274 5.12 -11.78 -12.50
N ALA A 275 4.82 -13.06 -12.61
CA ALA A 275 4.57 -13.72 -13.88
C ALA A 275 3.38 -13.10 -14.65
N MET A 276 2.24 -12.90 -13.98
CA MET A 276 1.04 -12.27 -14.56
C MET A 276 1.33 -10.84 -15.06
N ALA A 277 2.08 -10.05 -14.29
CA ALA A 277 2.45 -8.69 -14.67
C ALA A 277 3.26 -8.68 -15.98
N ASN A 278 4.20 -9.60 -16.14
CA ASN A 278 5.04 -9.71 -17.33
C ASN A 278 4.25 -10.28 -18.54
N VAL A 279 3.37 -11.25 -18.32
CA VAL A 279 2.43 -11.73 -19.35
C VAL A 279 1.55 -10.58 -19.84
N TYR A 280 0.94 -9.83 -18.93
CA TYR A 280 0.13 -8.67 -19.28
C TYR A 280 0.90 -7.61 -20.06
N ALA A 281 2.12 -7.29 -19.61
CA ALA A 281 2.97 -6.31 -20.29
C ALA A 281 3.30 -6.72 -21.73
N ARG A 282 3.44 -8.02 -22.01
CA ARG A 282 3.70 -8.53 -23.35
C ARG A 282 2.48 -8.49 -24.26
N PHE A 283 1.32 -8.93 -23.75
CA PHE A 283 0.12 -9.05 -24.57
C PHE A 283 -0.67 -7.74 -24.69
N ALA A 284 -0.79 -6.98 -23.59
CA ALA A 284 -1.52 -5.73 -23.58
C ALA A 284 -0.68 -4.52 -24.03
N HIS A 285 0.64 -4.66 -24.18
CA HIS A 285 1.59 -3.58 -24.48
C HIS A 285 1.48 -2.42 -23.48
N ARG A 286 1.36 -2.76 -22.17
CA ARG A 286 1.20 -1.84 -21.06
C ARG A 286 2.12 -2.19 -19.90
N PRO A 287 2.41 -1.22 -19.02
CA PRO A 287 3.25 -1.48 -17.86
C PRO A 287 2.70 -2.60 -16.96
N GLY A 288 3.55 -3.57 -16.60
CA GLY A 288 3.19 -4.64 -15.66
C GLY A 288 2.82 -4.14 -14.27
N ALA A 289 3.16 -2.89 -13.95
CA ALA A 289 2.76 -2.23 -12.70
C ALA A 289 1.23 -2.19 -12.50
N VAL A 290 0.43 -2.21 -13.58
CA VAL A 290 -1.04 -2.27 -13.50
C VAL A 290 -1.54 -3.50 -12.73
N ILE A 291 -0.84 -4.62 -12.84
CA ILE A 291 -1.11 -5.84 -12.07
C ILE A 291 -0.33 -5.84 -10.76
N ARG A 292 0.97 -5.52 -10.82
CA ARG A 292 1.88 -5.68 -9.71
C ARG A 292 1.50 -4.80 -8.51
N GLU A 293 1.30 -3.50 -8.71
CA GLU A 293 1.09 -2.57 -7.60
C GLU A 293 -0.19 -2.85 -6.80
N PRO A 294 -1.39 -3.00 -7.42
CA PRO A 294 -2.59 -3.35 -6.66
C PRO A 294 -2.56 -4.78 -6.11
N GLY A 295 -1.99 -5.73 -6.88
CA GLY A 295 -1.96 -7.15 -6.51
C GLY A 295 -1.12 -7.40 -5.25
N ILE A 296 0.04 -6.77 -5.12
CA ILE A 296 0.91 -6.97 -3.96
C ILE A 296 0.44 -6.24 -2.70
N LEU A 297 -0.47 -5.27 -2.79
CA LEU A 297 -0.87 -4.46 -1.63
C LEU A 297 -1.43 -5.30 -0.49
N LEU A 298 -2.17 -6.38 -0.79
CA LEU A 298 -2.66 -7.31 0.24
C LEU A 298 -1.59 -8.26 0.77
N LEU A 299 -0.51 -8.50 0.00
CA LEU A 299 0.57 -9.41 0.37
C LEU A 299 1.65 -8.72 1.19
N VAL A 300 1.72 -7.40 1.07
CA VAL A 300 2.79 -6.61 1.69
C VAL A 300 2.65 -6.59 3.20
N PRO A 301 3.70 -6.98 3.95
CA PRO A 301 3.65 -7.09 5.40
C PRO A 301 3.80 -5.74 6.12
N GLY A 302 3.20 -4.67 5.59
CA GLY A 302 3.27 -3.34 6.20
C GLY A 302 2.67 -3.29 7.60
N SER A 303 1.55 -3.98 7.81
CA SER A 303 0.91 -4.10 9.12
C SER A 303 1.80 -4.78 10.16
N VAL A 304 2.58 -5.76 9.74
CA VAL A 304 3.57 -6.45 10.61
C VAL A 304 4.68 -5.47 11.00
N GLY A 305 5.18 -4.65 10.05
CA GLY A 305 6.15 -3.61 10.32
C GLY A 305 5.65 -2.55 11.31
N PHE A 306 4.41 -2.08 11.14
CA PHE A 306 3.78 -1.15 12.08
C PHE A 306 3.67 -1.74 13.49
N ARG A 307 3.23 -3.01 13.60
CA ARG A 307 3.13 -3.70 14.90
C ARG A 307 4.50 -3.89 15.55
N SER A 308 5.54 -4.27 14.78
CA SER A 308 6.91 -4.42 15.30
C SER A 308 7.43 -3.12 15.93
N VAL A 309 7.27 -1.99 15.22
CA VAL A 309 7.69 -0.68 15.74
C VAL A 309 6.81 -0.25 16.94
N SER A 310 5.52 -0.57 16.94
CA SER A 310 4.64 -0.28 18.07
C SER A 310 5.06 -1.03 19.33
N PHE A 311 5.35 -2.33 19.24
CA PHE A 311 5.85 -3.12 20.37
C PHE A 311 7.20 -2.61 20.88
N LEU A 312 8.10 -2.19 19.97
CA LEU A 312 9.38 -1.60 20.36
C LEU A 312 9.19 -0.35 21.22
N LEU A 313 8.28 0.54 20.84
CA LEU A 313 8.01 1.77 21.59
C LEU A 313 7.21 1.52 22.87
N GLU A 314 6.40 0.46 22.92
CA GLU A 314 5.72 -0.04 24.13
C GLU A 314 6.70 -0.78 25.09
N ARG A 315 7.97 -0.91 24.72
CA ARG A 315 9.04 -1.63 25.45
C ARG A 315 8.83 -3.14 25.55
N ASP A 316 8.00 -3.71 24.70
CA ASP A 316 7.88 -5.16 24.56
C ASP A 316 8.89 -5.65 23.49
N THR A 317 10.14 -5.86 23.95
CA THR A 317 11.25 -6.20 23.04
C THR A 317 11.09 -7.60 22.46
N SER A 318 10.47 -8.55 23.14
CA SER A 318 10.26 -9.90 22.65
C SER A 318 9.30 -9.93 21.48
N LEU A 319 8.12 -9.34 21.63
CA LEU A 319 7.13 -9.25 20.55
C LEU A 319 7.61 -8.36 19.37
N SER A 320 8.40 -7.32 19.66
CA SER A 320 9.03 -6.49 18.64
C SER A 320 10.02 -7.29 17.79
N MET A 321 10.87 -8.12 18.44
CA MET A 321 11.86 -8.94 17.74
C MET A 321 11.17 -10.00 16.88
N ASP A 322 10.21 -10.74 17.42
CA ASP A 322 9.47 -11.78 16.71
C ASP A 322 8.72 -11.21 15.49
N THR A 323 8.02 -10.08 15.67
CA THR A 323 7.32 -9.41 14.55
C THR A 323 8.29 -8.79 13.56
N GLY A 324 9.45 -8.31 13.99
CA GLY A 324 10.52 -7.81 13.13
C GLY A 324 11.13 -8.90 12.25
N LEU A 325 11.43 -10.07 12.83
CA LEU A 325 11.91 -11.23 12.07
C LEU A 325 10.85 -11.72 11.08
N LEU A 326 9.59 -11.78 11.49
CA LEU A 326 8.48 -12.10 10.59
C LEU A 326 8.38 -11.10 9.44
N LEU A 327 8.52 -9.79 9.70
CA LEU A 327 8.52 -8.76 8.66
C LEU A 327 9.61 -9.03 7.61
N VAL A 328 10.85 -9.24 8.07
CA VAL A 328 11.98 -9.52 7.17
C VAL A 328 11.71 -10.78 6.33
N THR A 329 11.25 -11.85 6.96
CA THR A 329 10.95 -13.12 6.29
C THR A 329 9.87 -12.95 5.22
N LEU A 330 8.78 -12.22 5.53
CA LEU A 330 7.70 -11.94 4.58
C LEU A 330 8.18 -11.06 3.41
N LEU A 331 9.01 -10.04 3.68
CA LEU A 331 9.58 -9.18 2.63
C LEU A 331 10.49 -9.97 1.69
N VAL A 332 11.38 -10.80 2.24
CA VAL A 332 12.29 -11.64 1.45
C VAL A 332 11.49 -12.62 0.59
N SER A 333 10.46 -13.25 1.15
CA SER A 333 9.60 -14.18 0.41
C SER A 333 8.81 -13.48 -0.70
N LEU A 334 8.24 -12.31 -0.43
CA LEU A 334 7.52 -11.56 -1.45
C LEU A 334 8.45 -11.14 -2.60
N VAL A 335 9.60 -10.56 -2.26
CA VAL A 335 10.58 -10.12 -3.26
C VAL A 335 11.14 -11.31 -4.03
N GLY A 336 11.49 -12.40 -3.33
CA GLY A 336 11.91 -13.65 -3.97
C GLY A 336 10.84 -14.17 -4.94
N GLY A 337 9.59 -14.25 -4.51
CA GLY A 337 8.48 -14.63 -5.39
C GLY A 337 8.38 -13.76 -6.64
N LEU A 338 8.41 -12.43 -6.49
CA LEU A 338 8.39 -11.50 -7.63
C LEU A 338 9.58 -11.72 -8.58
N MET A 339 10.79 -11.89 -8.05
CA MET A 339 11.99 -12.13 -8.86
C MET A 339 11.91 -13.47 -9.61
N PHE A 340 11.41 -14.52 -8.98
CA PHE A 340 11.17 -15.80 -9.66
C PHE A 340 10.05 -15.69 -10.71
N GLY A 341 9.03 -14.88 -10.48
CA GLY A 341 8.02 -14.53 -11.48
C GLY A 341 8.62 -13.83 -12.69
N ASP A 342 9.57 -12.91 -12.47
CA ASP A 342 10.33 -12.23 -13.54
C ASP A 342 11.25 -13.19 -14.30
N LEU A 343 11.76 -14.27 -13.66
CA LEU A 343 12.52 -15.34 -14.31
C LEU A 343 11.65 -16.25 -15.17
N LEU A 344 10.47 -16.63 -14.68
CA LEU A 344 9.53 -17.49 -15.43
C LEU A 344 9.02 -16.81 -16.69
N VAL A 345 8.71 -15.53 -16.58
CA VAL A 345 8.26 -14.72 -17.71
C VAL A 345 9.10 -13.46 -17.73
N SER A 346 10.10 -13.39 -18.62
CA SER A 346 11.00 -12.25 -18.69
C SER A 346 10.21 -10.94 -18.93
N PRO A 347 10.55 -9.85 -18.27
CA PRO A 347 9.89 -8.56 -18.48
C PRO A 347 10.06 -8.10 -19.94
N ARG A 348 9.09 -7.34 -20.45
CA ARG A 348 9.13 -6.79 -21.82
C ARG A 348 10.33 -5.85 -22.02
N ARG A 349 10.70 -5.14 -20.97
CA ARG A 349 11.87 -4.26 -20.86
C ARG A 349 12.56 -4.52 -19.53
N SER A 350 13.87 -4.80 -19.57
CA SER A 350 14.70 -4.73 -18.38
C SER A 350 14.99 -3.24 -18.12
N LEU A 351 14.37 -2.68 -17.11
CA LEU A 351 14.76 -1.36 -16.59
C LEU A 351 15.92 -1.52 -15.64
#